data_7e346d417d3b712c5973b1905321288c
#
_entry.id   7e346d417d3b712c5973b1905321288c
#
_cell.length_a   1.000
_cell.length_b   1.000
_cell.length_c   1.000
_cell.angle_alpha   90.00
_cell.angle_beta   90.00
_cell.angle_gamma   90.00
#
_symmetry.space_group_name_H-M   'P 1'
#
loop_
_entity.id
_entity.type
_entity.pdbx_description
1 polymer ?
#
loop_
_entity_poly.entity_id
_entity_poly.type
_entity_poly.pdbx_seq_one_letter_code
_entity_poly.pdbx_strand_id
1 'polypeptide(L)'
;AIMITGASIMDGAMLMVAANETCPQPQTREHLMALEIAGIKNIVIVQNKIDLVTRERALESHQEISSFLKGTIAENAPIIPVSAHHDVNLDILIDAIEQTIPTPDRSTDKRSIMHVARSFDINRPGTRPTKLRGGVIGGSIVEGTFDLGDEIIIGPGRKIEQGNKTHWEPIEATVSSMQGGGINLDTMHAGGLCGMATMLDPSITTSDNLSGQVVARKGDLPEVRTSVDISIKLMETMVAGEGEAPERIHPLRNNEMLMINVATATSVGVTRNSEKGRATLE
;
A
#
# COMPACT_ATOMS: atom_id res chain seq x y z
N ALA A 1 6.11 2.76 -8.59
CA ALA A 1 5.78 3.58 -7.41
C ALA A 1 4.40 3.24 -6.85
N ILE A 2 3.30 3.40 -7.59
CA ILE A 2 1.91 3.20 -7.12
C ILE A 2 1.69 1.82 -6.49
N MET A 3 2.24 0.76 -7.07
CA MET A 3 2.12 -0.60 -6.52
C MET A 3 2.80 -0.78 -5.16
N ILE A 4 4.01 -0.22 -5.00
CA ILE A 4 4.76 -0.34 -3.72
C ILE A 4 4.02 0.42 -2.62
N THR A 5 3.48 1.60 -2.94
CA THR A 5 2.64 2.37 -2.00
C THR A 5 1.39 1.58 -1.58
N GLY A 6 0.72 0.91 -2.52
CA GLY A 6 -0.42 0.04 -2.20
C GLY A 6 -0.03 -1.17 -1.36
N ALA A 7 1.12 -1.79 -1.66
CA ALA A 7 1.59 -2.97 -0.94
C ALA A 7 1.91 -2.70 0.55
N SER A 8 2.26 -1.46 0.91
CA SER A 8 2.62 -1.08 2.28
C SER A 8 1.46 -1.20 3.31
N ILE A 9 0.22 -1.28 2.83
CA ILE A 9 -0.97 -1.41 3.67
C ILE A 9 -1.61 -2.81 3.60
N MET A 10 -0.97 -3.76 2.90
CA MET A 10 -1.47 -5.13 2.72
C MET A 10 -0.94 -6.06 3.81
N ASP A 11 -1.77 -6.96 4.30
CA ASP A 11 -1.40 -8.03 5.24
C ASP A 11 -1.10 -9.34 4.51
N GLY A 12 -1.58 -9.47 3.29
CA GLY A 12 -1.34 -10.60 2.39
C GLY A 12 -1.70 -10.24 0.96
N ALA A 13 -1.43 -11.15 0.04
CA ALA A 13 -1.68 -10.91 -1.38
C ALA A 13 -2.21 -12.16 -2.09
N MET A 14 -3.07 -11.95 -3.07
CA MET A 14 -3.41 -12.94 -4.08
C MET A 14 -2.69 -12.59 -5.40
N LEU A 15 -1.81 -13.46 -5.86
CA LEU A 15 -1.16 -13.32 -7.17
C LEU A 15 -1.96 -14.09 -8.21
N MET A 16 -2.60 -13.35 -9.12
CA MET A 16 -3.46 -13.92 -10.16
C MET A 16 -2.64 -14.29 -11.41
N VAL A 17 -2.80 -15.52 -11.89
CA VAL A 17 -2.22 -16.02 -13.14
C VAL A 17 -3.31 -16.66 -13.99
N ALA A 18 -3.41 -16.28 -15.25
CA ALA A 18 -4.40 -16.87 -16.17
C ALA A 18 -3.86 -18.19 -16.75
N ALA A 19 -4.63 -19.28 -16.64
CA ALA A 19 -4.22 -20.60 -17.11
C ALA A 19 -4.02 -20.70 -18.64
N ASN A 20 -4.68 -19.83 -19.41
CA ASN A 20 -4.58 -19.75 -20.86
C ASN A 20 -3.36 -18.96 -21.36
N GLU A 21 -2.59 -18.35 -20.46
CA GLU A 21 -1.38 -17.58 -20.76
C GLU A 21 -0.14 -18.35 -20.25
N THR A 22 1.02 -18.08 -20.85
CA THR A 22 2.30 -18.62 -20.34
C THR A 22 2.70 -17.90 -19.06
N CYS A 23 3.23 -18.63 -18.09
CA CYS A 23 3.70 -18.06 -16.83
C CYS A 23 5.24 -18.17 -16.72
N PRO A 24 5.91 -17.08 -16.29
CA PRO A 24 5.39 -15.79 -15.91
C PRO A 24 5.25 -14.80 -17.08
N GLN A 25 4.24 -13.95 -17.03
CA GLN A 25 4.19 -12.74 -17.83
C GLN A 25 5.12 -11.65 -17.20
N PRO A 26 5.58 -10.66 -17.96
CA PRO A 26 6.44 -9.57 -17.42
C PRO A 26 5.83 -8.90 -16.18
N GLN A 27 4.55 -8.54 -16.24
CA GLN A 27 3.84 -7.94 -15.11
C GLN A 27 3.75 -8.86 -13.88
N THR A 28 3.60 -10.18 -14.09
CA THR A 28 3.56 -11.15 -12.99
C THR A 28 4.88 -11.16 -12.21
N ARG A 29 6.02 -11.03 -12.92
CA ARG A 29 7.36 -10.89 -12.30
C ARG A 29 7.47 -9.61 -11.49
N GLU A 30 7.07 -8.49 -12.07
CA GLU A 30 7.10 -7.18 -11.41
C GLU A 30 6.22 -7.17 -10.13
N HIS A 31 5.04 -7.78 -10.20
CA HIS A 31 4.13 -7.88 -9.06
C HIS A 31 4.72 -8.72 -7.93
N LEU A 32 5.29 -9.89 -8.23
CA LEU A 32 5.92 -10.73 -7.22
C LEU A 32 7.12 -10.03 -6.57
N MET A 33 7.94 -9.34 -7.38
CA MET A 33 9.06 -8.55 -6.86
C MET A 33 8.59 -7.40 -5.99
N ALA A 34 7.50 -6.72 -6.34
CA ALA A 34 6.95 -5.65 -5.50
C ALA A 34 6.46 -6.17 -4.15
N LEU A 35 5.85 -7.37 -4.10
CA LEU A 35 5.47 -8.05 -2.87
C LEU A 35 6.71 -8.41 -2.02
N GLU A 36 7.78 -8.85 -2.65
CA GLU A 36 9.04 -9.15 -1.98
C GLU A 36 9.66 -7.90 -1.35
N ILE A 37 9.73 -6.79 -2.10
CA ILE A 37 10.21 -5.49 -1.61
C ILE A 37 9.37 -5.00 -0.42
N ALA A 38 8.04 -5.15 -0.52
CA ALA A 38 7.11 -4.77 0.54
C ALA A 38 7.15 -5.71 1.76
N GLY A 39 7.84 -6.86 1.66
CA GLY A 39 7.95 -7.83 2.73
C GLY A 39 6.67 -8.65 2.98
N ILE A 40 5.78 -8.73 1.99
CA ILE A 40 4.52 -9.50 2.08
C ILE A 40 4.85 -10.99 1.96
N LYS A 41 4.63 -11.74 3.04
CA LYS A 41 4.95 -13.17 3.11
C LYS A 41 3.74 -14.08 2.91
N ASN A 42 2.56 -13.58 3.24
CA ASN A 42 1.31 -14.33 3.16
C ASN A 42 0.74 -14.19 1.75
N ILE A 43 1.02 -15.15 0.88
CA ILE A 43 0.68 -15.09 -0.54
C ILE A 43 -0.11 -16.34 -0.92
N VAL A 44 -1.22 -16.15 -1.65
CA VAL A 44 -1.99 -17.20 -2.30
C VAL A 44 -1.88 -17.00 -3.81
N ILE A 45 -1.54 -18.04 -4.55
CA ILE A 45 -1.50 -18.01 -6.01
C ILE A 45 -2.83 -18.51 -6.55
N VAL A 46 -3.43 -17.74 -7.43
CA VAL A 46 -4.72 -18.06 -8.04
C VAL A 46 -4.52 -18.35 -9.53
N GLN A 47 -4.60 -19.61 -9.92
CA GLN A 47 -4.60 -20.04 -11.33
C GLN A 47 -6.03 -19.88 -11.85
N ASN A 48 -6.35 -18.74 -12.44
CA ASN A 48 -7.70 -18.42 -12.90
C ASN A 48 -7.93 -18.81 -14.36
N LYS A 49 -9.18 -18.77 -14.80
CA LYS A 49 -9.64 -19.07 -16.17
C LYS A 49 -9.37 -20.53 -16.60
N ILE A 50 -9.47 -21.47 -15.66
CA ILE A 50 -9.29 -22.89 -16.00
C ILE A 50 -10.39 -23.43 -16.93
N ASP A 51 -11.51 -22.75 -17.03
CA ASP A 51 -12.63 -23.01 -17.93
C ASP A 51 -12.28 -22.77 -19.42
N LEU A 52 -11.27 -21.96 -19.70
CA LEU A 52 -10.84 -21.62 -21.08
C LEU A 52 -9.78 -22.58 -21.65
N VAL A 53 -9.35 -23.58 -20.87
CA VAL A 53 -8.25 -24.48 -21.25
C VAL A 53 -8.61 -25.94 -21.05
N THR A 54 -7.87 -26.83 -21.74
CA THR A 54 -7.97 -28.28 -21.47
C THR A 54 -7.31 -28.60 -20.13
N ARG A 55 -7.61 -29.79 -19.61
CA ARG A 55 -6.98 -30.31 -18.38
C ARG A 55 -5.46 -30.37 -18.47
N GLU A 56 -4.95 -30.81 -19.63
CA GLU A 56 -3.52 -30.90 -19.92
C GLU A 56 -2.86 -29.51 -19.83
N ARG A 57 -3.45 -28.51 -20.49
CA ARG A 57 -2.94 -27.11 -20.44
C ARG A 57 -3.00 -26.56 -19.03
N ALA A 58 -4.06 -26.82 -18.24
CA ALA A 58 -4.15 -26.39 -16.84
C ALA A 58 -3.01 -27.00 -16.00
N LEU A 59 -2.65 -28.27 -16.21
CA LEU A 59 -1.53 -28.93 -15.52
C LEU A 59 -0.18 -28.36 -15.96
N GLU A 60 0.02 -28.07 -17.25
CA GLU A 60 1.22 -27.38 -17.74
C GLU A 60 1.37 -25.98 -17.12
N SER A 61 0.30 -25.20 -17.12
CA SER A 61 0.27 -23.87 -16.49
C SER A 61 0.63 -23.96 -14.99
N HIS A 62 0.11 -24.96 -14.28
CA HIS A 62 0.46 -25.18 -12.87
C HIS A 62 1.97 -25.46 -12.69
N GLN A 63 2.57 -26.24 -13.61
CA GLN A 63 4.01 -26.52 -13.59
C GLN A 63 4.85 -25.26 -13.91
N GLU A 64 4.40 -24.45 -14.88
CA GLU A 64 5.00 -23.14 -15.20
C GLU A 64 5.01 -22.23 -13.97
N ILE A 65 3.84 -22.10 -13.30
CA ILE A 65 3.70 -21.32 -12.07
C ILE A 65 4.64 -21.84 -10.98
N SER A 66 4.60 -23.15 -10.69
CA SER A 66 5.45 -23.77 -9.68
C SER A 66 6.94 -23.56 -9.95
N SER A 67 7.34 -23.60 -11.22
CA SER A 67 8.73 -23.37 -11.64
C SER A 67 9.14 -21.91 -11.47
N PHE A 68 8.24 -20.99 -11.76
CA PHE A 68 8.44 -19.54 -11.59
C PHE A 68 8.61 -19.15 -10.12
N LEU A 69 7.88 -19.80 -9.21
CA LEU A 69 7.90 -19.47 -7.78
C LEU A 69 9.14 -20.00 -7.04
N LYS A 70 9.90 -20.93 -7.60
CA LYS A 70 11.09 -21.51 -6.97
C LYS A 70 12.13 -20.44 -6.64
N GLY A 71 12.63 -20.45 -5.40
CA GLY A 71 13.60 -19.46 -4.89
C GLY A 71 13.03 -18.09 -4.64
N THR A 72 11.72 -17.89 -4.72
CA THR A 72 11.04 -16.63 -4.39
C THR A 72 10.37 -16.69 -3.02
N ILE A 73 9.89 -15.55 -2.54
CA ILE A 73 9.10 -15.48 -1.28
C ILE A 73 7.80 -16.28 -1.33
N ALA A 74 7.32 -16.63 -2.51
CA ALA A 74 6.08 -17.38 -2.75
C ALA A 74 6.31 -18.86 -3.08
N GLU A 75 7.52 -19.41 -2.89
CA GLU A 75 7.86 -20.78 -3.23
C GLU A 75 6.91 -21.81 -2.60
N ASN A 76 6.49 -21.58 -1.38
CA ASN A 76 5.58 -22.47 -0.65
C ASN A 76 4.12 -21.99 -0.63
N ALA A 77 3.78 -20.99 -1.44
CA ALA A 77 2.43 -20.47 -1.51
C ALA A 77 1.47 -21.49 -2.15
N PRO A 78 0.25 -21.68 -1.61
CA PRO A 78 -0.73 -22.55 -2.23
C PRO A 78 -1.14 -22.03 -3.60
N ILE A 79 -1.25 -22.93 -4.59
CA ILE A 79 -1.71 -22.61 -5.95
C ILE A 79 -3.12 -23.18 -6.09
N ILE A 80 -4.12 -22.30 -6.22
CA ILE A 80 -5.53 -22.68 -6.28
C ILE A 80 -6.05 -22.48 -7.72
N PRO A 81 -6.40 -23.58 -8.43
CA PRO A 81 -7.02 -23.47 -9.74
C PRO A 81 -8.50 -23.10 -9.61
N VAL A 82 -8.90 -22.00 -10.27
CA VAL A 82 -10.27 -21.48 -10.20
C VAL A 82 -10.82 -21.09 -11.57
N SER A 83 -12.15 -21.07 -11.67
CA SER A 83 -12.86 -20.26 -12.66
C SER A 83 -13.75 -19.28 -11.92
N ALA A 84 -13.32 -18.04 -11.84
CA ALA A 84 -14.09 -16.98 -11.19
C ALA A 84 -15.40 -16.67 -11.95
N HIS A 85 -15.46 -16.97 -13.26
CA HIS A 85 -16.66 -16.76 -14.07
C HIS A 85 -17.74 -17.81 -13.81
N HIS A 86 -17.32 -19.02 -13.46
CA HIS A 86 -18.21 -20.17 -13.25
C HIS A 86 -18.27 -20.63 -11.79
N ASP A 87 -17.77 -19.82 -10.86
CA ASP A 87 -17.74 -20.09 -9.42
C ASP A 87 -17.07 -21.44 -9.04
N VAL A 88 -16.11 -21.91 -9.87
CA VAL A 88 -15.41 -23.19 -9.63
C VAL A 88 -14.27 -22.99 -8.63
N ASN A 89 -14.25 -23.80 -7.56
CA ASN A 89 -13.25 -23.82 -6.49
C ASN A 89 -13.10 -22.49 -5.71
N LEU A 90 -14.12 -21.63 -5.69
CA LEU A 90 -14.08 -20.40 -4.90
C LEU A 90 -14.12 -20.68 -3.40
N ASP A 91 -14.81 -21.73 -2.96
CA ASP A 91 -14.80 -22.23 -1.59
C ASP A 91 -13.39 -22.62 -1.14
N ILE A 92 -12.67 -23.38 -1.98
CA ILE A 92 -11.27 -23.79 -1.73
C ILE A 92 -10.35 -22.56 -1.69
N LEU A 93 -10.60 -21.56 -2.55
CA LEU A 93 -9.83 -20.32 -2.54
C LEU A 93 -10.06 -19.54 -1.24
N ILE A 94 -11.29 -19.45 -0.76
CA ILE A 94 -11.64 -18.77 0.51
C ILE A 94 -10.93 -19.48 1.67
N ASP A 95 -11.01 -20.80 1.74
CA ASP A 95 -10.31 -21.59 2.77
C ASP A 95 -8.79 -21.38 2.73
N ALA A 96 -8.19 -21.32 1.53
CA ALA A 96 -6.77 -21.05 1.37
C ALA A 96 -6.39 -19.64 1.82
N ILE A 97 -7.24 -18.62 1.58
CA ILE A 97 -7.03 -17.25 2.05
C ILE A 97 -7.05 -17.23 3.58
N GLU A 98 -8.07 -17.80 4.22
CA GLU A 98 -8.22 -17.83 5.67
C GLU A 98 -7.05 -18.55 6.36
N GLN A 99 -6.52 -19.61 5.76
CA GLN A 99 -5.38 -20.38 6.30
C GLN A 99 -4.05 -19.68 6.09
N THR A 100 -3.88 -18.97 4.95
CA THR A 100 -2.58 -18.40 4.55
C THR A 100 -2.42 -16.95 5.01
N ILE A 101 -3.52 -16.19 5.08
CA ILE A 101 -3.51 -14.75 5.43
C ILE A 101 -4.24 -14.57 6.76
N PRO A 102 -3.58 -14.81 7.90
CA PRO A 102 -4.19 -14.64 9.21
C PRO A 102 -4.52 -13.18 9.45
N THR A 103 -5.63 -12.92 10.14
CA THR A 103 -5.94 -11.57 10.63
C THR A 103 -4.83 -11.10 11.56
N PRO A 104 -4.16 -9.97 11.26
CA PRO A 104 -3.07 -9.50 12.10
C PRO A 104 -3.57 -9.03 13.46
N ASP A 105 -2.81 -9.33 14.50
CA ASP A 105 -3.05 -8.77 15.83
C ASP A 105 -2.57 -7.31 15.85
N ARG A 106 -3.51 -6.38 15.86
CA ARG A 106 -3.26 -4.94 15.88
C ARG A 106 -3.69 -4.34 17.20
N SER A 107 -2.80 -3.56 17.80
CA SER A 107 -3.09 -2.91 19.07
C SER A 107 -4.14 -1.81 18.90
N THR A 108 -5.23 -1.94 19.65
CA THR A 108 -6.29 -0.92 19.77
C THR A 108 -6.01 0.11 20.87
N ASP A 109 -5.11 -0.22 21.81
CA ASP A 109 -4.83 0.57 23.01
C ASP A 109 -3.66 1.56 22.84
N LYS A 110 -3.05 1.57 21.66
CA LYS A 110 -1.98 2.50 21.31
C LYS A 110 -2.54 3.81 20.74
N ARG A 111 -1.62 4.75 20.46
CA ARG A 111 -1.92 5.99 19.73
C ARG A 111 -2.65 5.67 18.44
N SER A 112 -3.61 6.51 18.07
CA SER A 112 -4.39 6.32 16.85
C SER A 112 -3.66 6.90 15.66
N ILE A 113 -3.27 6.03 14.72
CA ILE A 113 -2.52 6.38 13.50
C ILE A 113 -3.21 5.78 12.28
N MET A 114 -3.46 6.63 11.27
CA MET A 114 -3.95 6.23 9.96
C MET A 114 -3.00 6.74 8.87
N HIS A 115 -2.66 5.89 7.91
CA HIS A 115 -1.94 6.30 6.72
C HIS A 115 -2.93 6.65 5.60
N VAL A 116 -2.80 7.87 5.04
CA VAL A 116 -3.67 8.34 3.97
C VAL A 116 -3.16 7.82 2.62
N ALA A 117 -3.96 6.99 1.98
CA ALA A 117 -3.69 6.49 0.62
C ALA A 117 -4.34 7.38 -0.45
N ARG A 118 -5.51 7.94 -0.16
CA ARG A 118 -6.32 8.76 -1.06
C ARG A 118 -6.96 9.93 -0.34
N SER A 119 -7.20 11.03 -1.06
CA SER A 119 -8.09 12.09 -0.58
C SER A 119 -8.89 12.67 -1.73
N PHE A 120 -10.15 13.04 -1.49
CA PHE A 120 -11.04 13.48 -2.55
C PHE A 120 -12.19 14.35 -2.04
N ASP A 121 -12.72 15.14 -2.96
CA ASP A 121 -13.96 15.87 -2.81
C ASP A 121 -15.13 15.01 -3.32
N ILE A 122 -16.16 14.84 -2.48
CA ILE A 122 -17.38 14.07 -2.83
C ILE A 122 -18.52 14.96 -3.32
N ASN A 123 -18.32 16.26 -3.41
CA ASN A 123 -19.33 17.19 -3.87
C ASN A 123 -19.48 17.14 -5.39
N ARG A 124 -20.72 17.24 -5.85
CA ARG A 124 -20.99 17.34 -7.29
C ARG A 124 -20.64 18.73 -7.78
N PRO A 125 -20.13 18.89 -9.01
CA PRO A 125 -19.94 20.20 -9.62
C PRO A 125 -21.22 21.05 -9.57
N GLY A 126 -21.11 22.32 -9.16
CA GLY A 126 -22.24 23.24 -9.00
C GLY A 126 -22.99 23.12 -7.68
N THR A 127 -22.51 22.30 -6.73
CA THR A 127 -23.08 22.29 -5.36
C THR A 127 -22.94 23.66 -4.70
N ARG A 128 -24.03 24.17 -4.14
CA ARG A 128 -24.02 25.47 -3.44
C ARG A 128 -23.09 25.43 -2.22
N PRO A 129 -22.33 26.52 -1.91
CA PRO A 129 -21.39 26.55 -0.80
C PRO A 129 -22.00 26.11 0.54
N THR A 130 -23.26 26.46 0.82
CA THR A 130 -23.97 26.09 2.04
C THR A 130 -24.37 24.61 2.12
N LYS A 131 -24.19 23.84 1.05
CA LYS A 131 -24.50 22.40 0.97
C LYS A 131 -23.25 21.55 0.73
N LEU A 132 -22.08 22.17 0.71
CA LEU A 132 -20.84 21.43 0.57
C LEU A 132 -20.65 20.49 1.78
N ARG A 133 -20.27 19.28 1.47
CA ARG A 133 -19.76 18.32 2.46
C ARG A 133 -18.25 18.52 2.56
N GLY A 134 -17.68 18.32 3.74
CA GLY A 134 -16.25 18.40 3.94
C GLY A 134 -15.48 17.34 3.17
N GLY A 135 -14.19 17.56 3.05
CA GLY A 135 -13.31 16.66 2.32
C GLY A 135 -13.19 15.28 2.96
N VAL A 136 -12.92 14.27 2.12
CA VAL A 136 -12.78 12.87 2.55
C VAL A 136 -11.35 12.41 2.40
N ILE A 137 -10.87 11.67 3.39
CA ILE A 137 -9.59 10.96 3.39
C ILE A 137 -9.85 9.46 3.46
N GLY A 138 -9.11 8.70 2.66
CA GLY A 138 -9.18 7.23 2.62
C GLY A 138 -7.82 6.62 2.86
N GLY A 139 -7.78 5.51 3.59
CA GLY A 139 -6.53 4.85 3.90
C GLY A 139 -6.70 3.66 4.82
N SER A 140 -5.66 3.37 5.62
CA SER A 140 -5.67 2.27 6.57
C SER A 140 -5.27 2.76 7.96
N ILE A 141 -6.05 2.39 8.97
CA ILE A 141 -5.68 2.59 10.38
C ILE A 141 -4.67 1.50 10.73
N VAL A 142 -3.48 1.91 11.13
CA VAL A 142 -2.37 0.98 11.44
C VAL A 142 -2.23 0.71 12.93
N GLU A 143 -2.62 1.67 13.77
CA GLU A 143 -2.64 1.54 15.23
C GLU A 143 -3.84 2.27 15.82
N GLY A 144 -4.33 1.81 16.97
CA GLY A 144 -5.35 2.49 17.76
C GLY A 144 -6.73 2.47 17.14
N THR A 145 -7.51 3.46 17.53
CA THR A 145 -8.96 3.55 17.23
C THR A 145 -9.33 5.00 16.95
N PHE A 146 -10.26 5.22 16.02
CA PHE A 146 -10.89 6.52 15.79
C PHE A 146 -12.39 6.43 16.03
N ASP A 147 -12.96 7.48 16.61
CA ASP A 147 -14.36 7.61 16.89
C ASP A 147 -14.98 8.79 16.13
N LEU A 148 -16.29 8.70 15.89
CA LEU A 148 -17.06 9.79 15.31
C LEU A 148 -16.97 11.03 16.23
N GLY A 149 -16.62 12.18 15.65
CA GLY A 149 -16.43 13.43 16.39
C GLY A 149 -15.00 13.66 16.90
N ASP A 150 -14.08 12.72 16.71
CA ASP A 150 -12.69 12.92 17.12
C ASP A 150 -12.06 14.15 16.48
N GLU A 151 -11.28 14.90 17.29
CA GLU A 151 -10.35 15.89 16.81
C GLU A 151 -9.07 15.21 16.31
N ILE A 152 -8.77 15.37 15.04
CA ILE A 152 -7.63 14.77 14.36
C ILE A 152 -6.67 15.82 13.85
N ILE A 153 -5.41 15.41 13.72
CA ILE A 153 -4.34 16.18 13.09
C ILE A 153 -3.78 15.40 11.92
N ILE A 154 -3.62 16.08 10.77
CA ILE A 154 -3.06 15.53 9.56
C ILE A 154 -1.67 16.11 9.35
N GLY A 155 -0.66 15.27 9.34
CA GLY A 155 0.74 15.66 9.20
C GLY A 155 1.46 15.00 8.02
N PRO A 156 2.46 15.68 7.47
CA PRO A 156 3.05 16.96 7.88
C PRO A 156 2.15 18.17 7.65
N GLY A 157 1.04 18.04 6.89
CA GLY A 157 0.07 19.09 6.66
C GLY A 157 0.33 19.90 5.39
N ARG A 158 0.14 21.21 5.46
CA ARG A 158 0.35 22.12 4.34
C ARG A 158 1.78 22.63 4.30
N LYS A 159 2.35 22.63 3.10
CA LYS A 159 3.63 23.30 2.83
C LYS A 159 3.41 24.81 2.77
N ILE A 160 4.10 25.56 3.62
CA ILE A 160 4.08 27.02 3.65
C ILE A 160 5.46 27.54 3.25
N GLU A 161 5.48 28.41 2.24
CA GLU A 161 6.69 29.07 1.76
C GLU A 161 6.69 30.51 2.22
N GLN A 162 7.60 30.88 3.11
CA GLN A 162 7.83 32.25 3.55
C GLN A 162 9.24 32.69 3.16
N GLY A 163 9.34 33.46 2.07
CA GLY A 163 10.64 33.83 1.50
C GLY A 163 11.41 32.60 1.05
N ASN A 164 12.64 32.41 1.59
CA ASN A 164 13.48 31.24 1.27
C ASN A 164 13.34 30.07 2.25
N LYS A 165 12.36 30.13 3.16
CA LYS A 165 12.11 29.06 4.14
C LYS A 165 10.82 28.34 3.82
N THR A 166 10.89 27.03 3.81
CA THR A 166 9.74 26.14 3.73
C THR A 166 9.52 25.53 5.11
N HIS A 167 8.28 25.58 5.60
CA HIS A 167 7.87 24.81 6.76
C HIS A 167 6.53 24.13 6.50
N TRP A 168 6.23 23.11 7.30
CA TRP A 168 5.00 22.38 7.23
C TRP A 168 4.11 22.75 8.41
N GLU A 169 2.83 22.93 8.14
CA GLU A 169 1.83 23.23 9.16
C GLU A 169 0.79 22.11 9.18
N PRO A 170 0.69 21.35 10.28
CA PRO A 170 -0.33 20.31 10.41
C PRO A 170 -1.74 20.88 10.25
N ILE A 171 -2.64 20.05 9.69
CA ILE A 171 -4.03 20.43 9.44
C ILE A 171 -4.89 19.81 10.53
N GLU A 172 -5.60 20.63 11.29
CA GLU A 172 -6.59 20.18 12.27
C GLU A 172 -7.93 19.93 11.58
N ALA A 173 -8.61 18.86 11.95
CA ALA A 173 -9.92 18.51 11.44
C ALA A 173 -10.76 17.75 12.47
N THR A 174 -12.06 17.64 12.20
CA THR A 174 -12.98 16.82 13.00
C THR A 174 -13.57 15.74 12.11
N VAL A 175 -13.67 14.54 12.64
CA VAL A 175 -14.29 13.37 11.97
C VAL A 175 -15.81 13.55 11.96
N SER A 176 -16.39 13.66 10.77
CA SER A 176 -17.83 13.86 10.60
C SER A 176 -18.61 12.58 10.25
N SER A 177 -17.96 11.62 9.60
CA SER A 177 -18.48 10.26 9.39
C SER A 177 -17.36 9.32 9.02
N MET A 178 -17.54 8.03 9.24
CA MET A 178 -16.57 6.99 8.89
C MET A 178 -17.26 5.84 8.16
N GLN A 179 -16.55 5.23 7.23
CA GLN A 179 -17.00 4.10 6.41
C GLN A 179 -15.92 3.04 6.28
N GLY A 180 -16.29 1.78 6.49
CA GLY A 180 -15.44 0.62 6.25
C GLY A 180 -16.29 -0.53 5.72
N GLY A 181 -15.79 -1.28 4.72
CA GLY A 181 -16.53 -2.40 4.13
C GLY A 181 -17.91 -2.01 3.53
N GLY A 182 -18.11 -0.75 3.14
CA GLY A 182 -19.37 -0.25 2.57
C GLY A 182 -20.43 0.12 3.60
N ILE A 183 -20.15 0.06 4.90
CA ILE A 183 -21.08 0.45 5.98
C ILE A 183 -20.54 1.65 6.76
N ASN A 184 -21.47 2.43 7.34
CA ASN A 184 -21.12 3.52 8.25
C ASN A 184 -20.81 2.94 9.63
N LEU A 185 -19.77 3.48 10.27
CA LEU A 185 -19.29 3.06 11.58
C LEU A 185 -19.10 4.27 12.49
N ASP A 186 -19.46 4.12 13.75
CA ASP A 186 -19.22 5.16 14.78
C ASP A 186 -17.80 5.05 15.38
N THR A 187 -17.23 3.85 15.36
CA THR A 187 -15.88 3.54 15.83
C THR A 187 -15.16 2.67 14.80
N MET A 188 -13.90 2.98 14.51
CA MET A 188 -13.05 2.18 13.63
C MET A 188 -11.74 1.84 14.32
N HIS A 189 -11.38 0.55 14.25
CA HIS A 189 -10.14 0.01 14.79
C HIS A 189 -9.08 -0.17 13.71
N ALA A 190 -7.84 -0.39 14.15
CA ALA A 190 -6.75 -0.73 13.25
C ALA A 190 -7.08 -1.97 12.40
N GLY A 191 -6.86 -1.87 11.10
CA GLY A 191 -7.12 -2.90 10.08
C GLY A 191 -8.01 -2.42 8.95
N GLY A 192 -7.85 -3.07 7.78
CA GLY A 192 -8.66 -2.81 6.60
C GLY A 192 -8.52 -1.41 6.00
N LEU A 193 -9.31 -1.18 4.96
CA LEU A 193 -9.44 0.13 4.32
C LEU A 193 -10.63 0.88 4.88
N CYS A 194 -10.43 2.16 5.15
CA CYS A 194 -11.47 3.05 5.65
C CYS A 194 -11.53 4.36 4.89
N GLY A 195 -12.73 4.95 4.87
CA GLY A 195 -12.99 6.32 4.45
C GLY A 195 -13.43 7.15 5.64
N MET A 196 -12.83 8.30 5.85
CA MET A 196 -13.11 9.23 6.91
C MET A 196 -13.48 10.57 6.31
N ALA A 197 -14.73 10.99 6.46
CA ALA A 197 -15.15 12.32 6.09
C ALA A 197 -14.80 13.30 7.21
N THR A 198 -14.42 14.50 6.84
CA THR A 198 -13.97 15.54 7.76
C THR A 198 -14.78 16.81 7.57
N MET A 199 -14.55 17.80 8.45
CA MET A 199 -15.10 19.16 8.30
C MET A 199 -14.17 20.09 7.50
N LEU A 200 -13.12 19.56 6.87
CA LEU A 200 -12.19 20.32 6.05
C LEU A 200 -12.86 20.90 4.80
N ASP A 201 -12.35 22.05 4.36
CA ASP A 201 -12.70 22.56 3.02
C ASP A 201 -12.35 21.49 1.97
N PRO A 202 -13.30 21.12 1.07
CA PRO A 202 -13.07 20.10 0.04
C PRO A 202 -11.86 20.38 -0.85
N SER A 203 -11.49 21.64 -1.05
CA SER A 203 -10.31 22.02 -1.84
C SER A 203 -8.99 21.48 -1.29
N ILE A 204 -8.94 21.20 0.02
CA ILE A 204 -7.76 20.65 0.70
C ILE A 204 -7.57 19.17 0.32
N THR A 205 -8.66 18.43 0.11
CA THR A 205 -8.65 16.98 -0.13
C THR A 205 -8.76 16.60 -1.59
N THR A 206 -9.03 17.56 -2.49
CA THR A 206 -9.19 17.28 -3.93
C THR A 206 -7.91 16.72 -4.54
N SER A 207 -8.06 15.89 -5.58
CA SER A 207 -6.93 15.36 -6.39
C SER A 207 -5.83 14.67 -5.59
N ASP A 208 -6.19 13.94 -4.54
CA ASP A 208 -5.26 13.21 -3.68
C ASP A 208 -4.20 14.09 -2.96
N ASN A 209 -4.48 15.38 -2.75
CA ASN A 209 -3.54 16.32 -2.12
C ASN A 209 -3.03 15.90 -0.73
N LEU A 210 -3.78 15.05 -0.02
CA LEU A 210 -3.37 14.53 1.28
C LEU A 210 -2.84 13.09 1.22
N SER A 211 -2.69 12.51 0.04
CA SER A 211 -2.07 11.19 -0.11
C SER A 211 -0.65 11.18 0.45
N GLY A 212 -0.30 10.12 1.18
CA GLY A 212 1.01 9.98 1.84
C GLY A 212 1.12 10.67 3.19
N GLN A 213 0.11 11.39 3.63
CA GLN A 213 0.09 12.01 4.95
C GLN A 213 -0.35 11.01 6.04
N VAL A 214 -0.11 11.38 7.29
CA VAL A 214 -0.48 10.61 8.47
C VAL A 214 -1.56 11.36 9.22
N VAL A 215 -2.62 10.65 9.59
CA VAL A 215 -3.66 11.16 10.48
C VAL A 215 -3.46 10.57 11.86
N ALA A 216 -3.56 11.41 12.88
CA ALA A 216 -3.48 11.00 14.27
C ALA A 216 -4.54 11.75 15.10
N ARG A 217 -4.87 11.25 16.29
CA ARG A 217 -5.56 12.07 17.30
C ARG A 217 -4.65 13.21 17.75
N LYS A 218 -5.25 14.28 18.23
CA LYS A 218 -4.52 15.44 18.76
C LYS A 218 -3.57 15.01 19.88
N GLY A 219 -2.27 15.24 19.68
CA GLY A 219 -1.20 14.80 20.60
C GLY A 219 -0.47 13.52 20.20
N ASP A 220 -0.99 12.73 19.25
CA ASP A 220 -0.40 11.46 18.82
C ASP A 220 0.41 11.57 17.53
N LEU A 221 0.41 12.73 16.85
CA LEU A 221 1.10 12.90 15.57
C LEU A 221 2.62 12.71 15.74
N PRO A 222 3.24 11.81 14.94
CA PRO A 222 4.67 11.64 14.93
C PRO A 222 5.41 12.93 14.53
N GLU A 223 6.61 13.12 15.07
CA GLU A 223 7.47 14.24 14.68
C GLU A 223 7.89 14.12 13.22
N VAL A 224 7.88 15.26 12.53
CA VAL A 224 8.46 15.37 11.18
C VAL A 224 9.97 15.40 11.30
N ARG A 225 10.64 14.47 10.61
CA ARG A 225 12.10 14.38 10.58
C ARG A 225 12.62 14.66 9.18
N THR A 226 13.71 15.41 9.10
CA THR A 226 14.38 15.77 7.85
C THR A 226 15.61 14.90 7.57
N SER A 227 15.97 14.05 8.52
CA SER A 227 17.08 13.10 8.38
C SER A 227 16.75 11.79 9.10
N VAL A 228 17.12 10.68 8.48
CA VAL A 228 16.86 9.34 9.00
C VAL A 228 18.02 8.39 8.68
N ASP A 229 18.44 7.61 9.69
CA ASP A 229 19.39 6.52 9.52
C ASP A 229 18.66 5.24 9.15
N ILE A 230 19.08 4.61 8.06
CA ILE A 230 18.47 3.40 7.53
C ILE A 230 19.46 2.24 7.45
N SER A 231 18.95 1.03 7.66
CA SER A 231 19.64 -0.20 7.28
C SER A 231 19.27 -0.57 5.86
N ILE A 232 20.27 -0.94 5.05
CA ILE A 232 20.11 -1.18 3.62
C ILE A 232 20.25 -2.66 3.34
N LYS A 233 19.28 -3.24 2.65
CA LYS A 233 19.38 -4.53 1.97
C LYS A 233 19.19 -4.30 0.48
N LEU A 234 20.26 -4.35 -0.28
CA LEU A 234 20.20 -4.23 -1.74
C LEU A 234 19.73 -5.55 -2.34
N MET A 235 18.94 -5.46 -3.39
CA MET A 235 18.65 -6.59 -4.27
C MET A 235 19.93 -6.93 -5.07
N GLU A 236 20.10 -8.19 -5.44
CA GLU A 236 21.31 -8.61 -6.17
C GLU A 236 21.29 -8.14 -7.63
N THR A 237 20.09 -8.11 -8.24
CA THR A 237 19.89 -7.76 -9.64
C THR A 237 18.61 -6.96 -9.85
N MET A 238 18.61 -6.07 -10.83
CA MET A 238 17.39 -5.48 -11.37
C MET A 238 16.73 -6.45 -12.35
N VAL A 239 15.39 -6.48 -12.38
CA VAL A 239 14.67 -7.17 -13.44
C VAL A 239 14.94 -6.44 -14.75
N ALA A 240 15.64 -7.11 -15.64
CA ALA A 240 15.85 -6.61 -16.99
C ALA A 240 14.57 -6.73 -17.81
N GLY A 241 14.34 -5.80 -18.74
CA GLY A 241 13.32 -5.92 -19.77
C GLY A 241 13.51 -7.16 -20.64
N GLU A 242 12.51 -7.52 -21.47
CA GLU A 242 12.65 -8.65 -22.39
C GLU A 242 13.91 -8.52 -23.25
N GLY A 243 14.83 -9.48 -23.09
CA GLY A 243 16.08 -9.56 -23.89
C GLY A 243 17.29 -8.85 -23.30
N GLU A 244 17.21 -8.19 -22.17
CA GLU A 244 18.34 -7.56 -21.48
C GLU A 244 18.90 -8.47 -20.38
N ALA A 245 20.22 -8.49 -20.23
CA ALA A 245 20.85 -9.19 -19.12
C ALA A 245 20.57 -8.44 -17.80
N PRO A 246 20.31 -9.14 -16.68
CA PRO A 246 20.07 -8.50 -15.40
C PRO A 246 21.26 -7.66 -14.98
N GLU A 247 21.04 -6.37 -14.76
CA GLU A 247 22.06 -5.44 -14.33
C GLU A 247 22.28 -5.58 -12.82
N ARG A 248 23.56 -5.65 -12.40
CA ARG A 248 23.90 -5.70 -10.97
C ARG A 248 23.65 -4.34 -10.33
N ILE A 249 22.95 -4.33 -9.22
CA ILE A 249 22.70 -3.12 -8.45
C ILE A 249 24.00 -2.69 -7.76
N HIS A 250 24.39 -1.45 -8.00
CA HIS A 250 25.54 -0.85 -7.34
C HIS A 250 25.21 -0.43 -5.89
N PRO A 251 26.18 -0.51 -4.96
CA PRO A 251 26.01 0.07 -3.63
C PRO A 251 25.66 1.56 -3.70
N LEU A 252 24.83 2.03 -2.79
CA LEU A 252 24.47 3.44 -2.71
C LEU A 252 25.69 4.32 -2.50
N ARG A 253 25.73 5.43 -3.21
CA ARG A 253 26.83 6.42 -3.14
C ARG A 253 26.39 7.64 -2.34
N ASN A 254 27.35 8.33 -1.74
CA ASN A 254 27.08 9.62 -1.10
C ASN A 254 26.62 10.64 -2.15
N ASN A 255 25.65 11.47 -1.77
CA ASN A 255 24.98 12.47 -2.60
C ASN A 255 24.14 11.87 -3.75
N GLU A 256 23.80 10.60 -3.68
CA GLU A 256 22.87 9.98 -4.61
C GLU A 256 21.43 10.36 -4.23
N MET A 257 20.65 10.79 -5.23
CA MET A 257 19.24 11.15 -5.05
C MET A 257 18.38 9.91 -5.23
N LEU A 258 17.59 9.60 -4.25
CA LEU A 258 16.72 8.41 -4.20
C LEU A 258 15.25 8.79 -4.10
N MET A 259 14.40 8.08 -4.82
CA MET A 259 12.98 8.07 -4.56
C MET A 259 12.70 7.13 -3.38
N ILE A 260 12.05 7.65 -2.35
CA ILE A 260 11.78 6.94 -1.10
C ILE A 260 10.28 6.74 -0.95
N ASN A 261 9.87 5.49 -0.73
CA ASN A 261 8.50 5.18 -0.38
C ASN A 261 8.45 4.73 1.09
N VAL A 262 7.67 5.43 1.90
CA VAL A 262 7.44 5.08 3.31
C VAL A 262 5.94 5.01 3.54
N ALA A 263 5.44 3.82 3.83
CA ALA A 263 4.01 3.56 3.87
C ALA A 263 3.32 4.08 2.58
N THR A 264 2.35 4.97 2.71
CA THR A 264 1.66 5.59 1.56
C THR A 264 2.36 6.82 0.99
N ALA A 265 3.41 7.31 1.65
CA ALA A 265 4.15 8.50 1.23
C ALA A 265 5.23 8.17 0.19
N THR A 266 5.39 9.06 -0.79
CA THR A 266 6.53 9.07 -1.71
C THR A 266 7.29 10.39 -1.55
N SER A 267 8.59 10.31 -1.36
CA SER A 267 9.46 11.46 -1.18
C SER A 267 10.77 11.26 -1.94
N VAL A 268 11.58 12.30 -1.96
CA VAL A 268 12.93 12.27 -2.50
C VAL A 268 13.90 12.56 -1.36
N GLY A 269 14.93 11.74 -1.21
CA GLY A 269 15.99 11.94 -0.25
C GLY A 269 17.36 11.87 -0.89
N VAL A 270 18.33 12.49 -0.25
CA VAL A 270 19.73 12.45 -0.67
C VAL A 270 20.51 11.59 0.30
N THR A 271 21.25 10.64 -0.23
CA THR A 271 22.08 9.74 0.57
C THR A 271 23.28 10.50 1.16
N ARG A 272 23.43 10.43 2.48
CA ARG A 272 24.60 10.91 3.20
C ARG A 272 25.24 9.72 3.94
N ASN A 273 26.53 9.78 4.19
CA ASN A 273 27.28 8.79 5.00
C ASN A 273 26.94 7.34 4.66
N SER A 274 26.93 7.02 3.33
CA SER A 274 26.68 5.64 2.89
C SER A 274 27.84 4.74 3.26
N GLU A 275 27.59 3.78 4.13
CA GLU A 275 28.49 2.71 4.54
C GLU A 275 27.88 1.35 4.18
N LYS A 276 28.68 0.27 4.29
CA LYS A 276 28.21 -1.07 3.96
C LYS A 276 26.99 -1.48 4.82
N GLY A 277 25.82 -1.48 4.20
CA GLY A 277 24.55 -1.89 4.83
C GLY A 277 23.83 -0.80 5.65
N ARG A 278 24.32 0.46 5.63
CA ARG A 278 23.67 1.60 6.30
C ARG A 278 23.86 2.88 5.51
N ALA A 279 22.91 3.81 5.63
CA ALA A 279 23.06 5.18 5.14
C ALA A 279 22.19 6.14 5.95
N THR A 280 22.55 7.41 5.94
CA THR A 280 21.70 8.51 6.37
C THR A 280 21.03 9.11 5.14
N LEU A 281 19.72 9.33 5.18
CA LEU A 281 18.95 10.02 4.16
C LEU A 281 18.54 11.40 4.68
N GLU A 282 18.69 12.43 3.86
CA GLU A 282 18.25 13.81 4.10
C GLU A 282 17.25 14.27 3.03
#